data_ac01d69f6f8474e64c33d1e9148bc12b
#
_entry.id   ac01d69f6f8474e64c33d1e9148bc12b
#
_cell.length_a   1.000
_cell.length_b   1.000
_cell.length_c   1.000
_cell.angle_alpha   90.00
_cell.angle_beta   90.00
_cell.angle_gamma   90.00
#
_symmetry.space_group_name_H-M   'P 1'
#
loop_
_entity.id
_entity.type
_entity.pdbx_description
1 polymer ?
#
loop_
_entity_poly.entity_id
_entity_poly.type
_entity_poly.pdbx_seq_one_letter_code
_entity_poly.pdbx_strand_id
1 'polypeptide(L)'
;MNQLDKQYTELLQDILDNGVEKKDRTGTGTLSVFGRQIRHKMSEGFPLLTTKKMHWNSIVTELLWFLRGDTNIKFLLDYDCHIWDGDAYKNYLHKVIRDKDIVRYLKSYSIDTKGVPTIEFYSKDEFIERIKNDDGFAKKWGELGPIYGKQWRKWDGKNGRIDQIDNLVRELKTNP
;
A
#
# COMPACT_ATOMS: atom_id res chain seq x y z
N MET A 1 18.68 -2.94 23.46
CA MET A 1 18.50 -3.26 22.04
C MET A 1 18.26 -4.77 21.96
N ASN A 2 17.18 -5.21 21.33
CA ASN A 2 16.91 -6.63 21.13
C ASN A 2 17.79 -7.22 20.03
N GLN A 3 17.82 -8.56 19.88
CA GLN A 3 18.70 -9.24 18.92
C GLN A 3 18.35 -8.89 17.46
N LEU A 4 17.09 -8.64 17.15
CA LEU A 4 16.64 -8.23 15.83
C LEU A 4 17.14 -6.83 15.47
N ASP A 5 17.00 -5.88 16.40
CA ASP A 5 17.51 -4.52 16.21
C ASP A 5 19.03 -4.49 16.00
N LYS A 6 19.75 -5.36 16.74
CA LYS A 6 21.21 -5.49 16.58
C LYS A 6 21.57 -5.95 15.16
N GLN A 7 20.96 -7.04 14.69
CA GLN A 7 21.19 -7.54 13.32
C GLN A 7 20.83 -6.48 12.26
N TYR A 8 19.74 -5.72 12.48
CA TYR A 8 19.34 -4.66 11.57
C TYR A 8 20.35 -3.50 11.53
N THR A 9 20.82 -3.05 12.69
CA THR A 9 21.82 -1.96 12.74
C THR A 9 23.18 -2.40 12.19
N GLU A 10 23.60 -3.64 12.42
CA GLU A 10 24.82 -4.22 11.81
C GLU A 10 24.69 -4.29 10.28
N LEU A 11 23.49 -4.67 9.76
CA LEU A 11 23.22 -4.65 8.33
C LEU A 11 23.30 -3.24 7.74
N LEU A 12 22.77 -2.24 8.42
CA LEU A 12 22.86 -0.84 7.97
C LEU A 12 24.31 -0.36 7.95
N GLN A 13 25.11 -0.73 8.95
CA GLN A 13 26.52 -0.39 9.00
C GLN A 13 27.29 -1.06 7.84
N ASP A 14 27.05 -2.35 7.58
CA ASP A 14 27.64 -3.06 6.45
C ASP A 14 27.32 -2.40 5.09
N ILE A 15 26.08 -1.91 4.92
CA ILE A 15 25.70 -1.16 3.72
C ILE A 15 26.45 0.16 3.60
N LEU A 16 26.67 0.86 4.71
CA LEU A 16 27.43 2.11 4.71
C LEU A 16 28.93 1.87 4.40
N ASP A 17 29.49 0.80 4.93
CA ASP A 17 30.93 0.51 4.81
C ASP A 17 31.30 -0.15 3.47
N ASN A 18 30.41 -1.00 2.93
CA ASN A 18 30.70 -1.87 1.79
C ASN A 18 29.71 -1.71 0.62
N GLY A 19 28.75 -0.78 0.73
CA GLY A 19 27.74 -0.57 -0.29
C GLY A 19 28.27 0.06 -1.56
N VAL A 20 27.79 -0.43 -2.70
CA VAL A 20 28.07 0.16 -4.01
C VAL A 20 26.96 1.16 -4.35
N GLU A 21 27.36 2.36 -4.75
CA GLU A 21 26.42 3.40 -5.17
C GLU A 21 25.69 2.99 -6.46
N LYS A 22 24.38 3.11 -6.45
CA LYS A 22 23.50 2.87 -7.61
C LYS A 22 22.56 4.05 -7.81
N LYS A 23 22.34 4.42 -9.06
CA LYS A 23 21.27 5.35 -9.43
C LYS A 23 19.92 4.67 -9.30
N ASP A 24 18.96 5.36 -8.72
CA ASP A 24 17.57 4.92 -8.65
C ASP A 24 16.66 5.80 -9.52
N ARG A 25 15.38 5.41 -9.64
CA ARG A 25 14.38 6.17 -10.42
C ARG A 25 14.01 7.52 -9.79
N THR A 26 14.36 7.75 -8.52
CA THR A 26 14.03 8.99 -7.79
C THR A 26 15.12 10.05 -7.92
N GLY A 27 16.31 9.66 -8.40
CA GLY A 27 17.46 10.55 -8.55
C GLY A 27 18.24 10.80 -7.25
N THR A 28 17.81 10.20 -6.14
CA THR A 28 18.49 10.34 -4.84
C THR A 28 19.73 9.45 -4.75
N GLY A 29 19.72 8.32 -5.47
CA GLY A 29 20.74 7.28 -5.39
C GLY A 29 20.54 6.36 -4.18
N THR A 30 21.22 5.21 -4.22
CA THR A 30 21.19 4.23 -3.11
C THR A 30 22.57 3.59 -2.93
N LEU A 31 22.91 3.24 -1.69
CA LEU A 31 23.98 2.30 -1.40
C LEU A 31 23.40 0.89 -1.33
N SER A 32 24.05 -0.08 -1.94
CA SER A 32 23.54 -1.43 -2.07
C SER A 32 24.61 -2.47 -1.86
N VAL A 33 24.33 -3.48 -1.03
CA VAL A 33 25.09 -4.73 -0.93
C VAL A 33 24.24 -5.87 -1.45
N PHE A 34 24.87 -6.92 -1.96
CA PHE A 34 24.15 -8.09 -2.46
C PHE A 34 23.98 -9.14 -1.37
N GLY A 35 22.73 -9.57 -1.16
CA GLY A 35 22.40 -10.75 -0.37
C GLY A 35 22.84 -10.69 1.10
N ARG A 36 22.00 -10.17 1.96
CA ARG A 36 22.15 -10.23 3.43
C ARG A 36 20.94 -10.89 4.03
N GLN A 37 21.10 -11.51 5.19
CA GLN A 37 20.04 -12.25 5.86
C GLN A 37 19.95 -11.84 7.33
N ILE A 38 18.73 -11.54 7.77
CA ILE A 38 18.36 -11.40 9.18
C ILE A 38 17.60 -12.66 9.58
N ARG A 39 17.96 -13.25 10.73
CA ARG A 39 17.27 -14.42 11.30
C ARG A 39 16.60 -14.06 12.60
N HIS A 40 15.34 -14.46 12.71
CA HIS A 40 14.53 -14.26 13.91
C HIS A 40 13.85 -15.56 14.34
N LYS A 41 13.82 -15.83 15.64
CA LYS A 41 13.08 -16.96 16.23
C LYS A 41 11.70 -16.46 16.62
N MET A 42 10.65 -17.00 16.04
CA MET A 42 9.26 -16.60 16.34
C MET A 42 8.86 -16.86 17.79
N SER A 43 9.53 -17.77 18.49
CA SER A 43 9.36 -17.97 19.94
C SER A 43 9.79 -16.78 20.80
N GLU A 44 10.57 -15.86 20.24
CA GLU A 44 10.99 -14.61 20.88
C GLU A 44 10.00 -13.46 20.67
N GLY A 45 8.85 -13.74 20.03
CA GLY A 45 7.80 -12.78 19.74
C GLY A 45 7.76 -12.32 18.28
N PHE A 46 6.94 -11.33 17.99
CA PHE A 46 6.81 -10.76 16.66
C PHE A 46 8.07 -9.98 16.26
N PRO A 47 8.61 -10.12 15.02
CA PRO A 47 9.84 -9.49 14.57
C PRO A 47 9.66 -7.98 14.28
N LEU A 48 9.30 -7.21 15.30
CA LEU A 48 9.16 -5.77 15.21
C LEU A 48 10.47 -5.08 15.52
N LEU A 49 10.98 -4.27 14.59
CA LEU A 49 12.10 -3.38 14.84
C LEU A 49 11.69 -2.26 15.80
N THR A 50 12.55 -1.96 16.77
CA THR A 50 12.33 -0.88 17.75
C THR A 50 13.36 0.25 17.65
N THR A 51 14.15 0.28 16.59
CA THR A 51 15.13 1.34 16.29
C THR A 51 14.49 2.70 16.00
N LYS A 52 13.18 2.71 15.72
CA LYS A 52 12.34 3.91 15.64
C LYS A 52 10.94 3.60 16.18
N LYS A 53 10.16 4.64 16.48
CA LYS A 53 8.75 4.47 16.85
C LYS A 53 7.96 3.86 15.70
N MET A 54 7.39 2.68 15.91
CA MET A 54 6.54 1.99 14.94
C MET A 54 5.06 2.22 15.24
N HIS A 55 4.25 2.40 14.21
CA HIS A 55 2.80 2.50 14.31
C HIS A 55 2.18 1.10 14.22
N TRP A 56 2.14 0.41 15.39
CA TRP A 56 1.69 -0.98 15.48
C TRP A 56 0.29 -1.20 14.91
N ASN A 57 -0.65 -0.29 15.21
CA ASN A 57 -2.01 -0.38 14.69
C ASN A 57 -2.03 -0.43 13.14
N SER A 58 -1.29 0.45 12.49
CA SER A 58 -1.22 0.48 11.02
C SER A 58 -0.61 -0.81 10.44
N ILE A 59 0.42 -1.37 11.09
CA ILE A 59 1.06 -2.63 10.66
C ILE A 59 0.05 -3.78 10.69
N VAL A 60 -0.68 -3.92 11.80
CA VAL A 60 -1.67 -4.99 11.96
C VAL A 60 -2.85 -4.79 11.02
N THR A 61 -3.38 -3.57 10.93
CA THR A 61 -4.52 -3.26 10.06
C THR A 61 -4.21 -3.54 8.60
N GLU A 62 -3.04 -3.11 8.11
CA GLU A 62 -2.63 -3.38 6.72
C GLU A 62 -2.47 -4.88 6.47
N LEU A 63 -1.82 -5.61 7.38
CA LEU A 63 -1.66 -7.06 7.23
C LEU A 63 -3.02 -7.78 7.19
N LEU A 64 -3.95 -7.42 8.07
CA LEU A 64 -5.30 -7.97 8.06
C LEU A 64 -6.04 -7.64 6.76
N TRP A 65 -5.89 -6.43 6.24
CA TRP A 65 -6.45 -6.01 4.97
C TRP A 65 -5.93 -6.89 3.82
N PHE A 66 -4.63 -7.15 3.74
CA PHE A 66 -4.05 -8.06 2.73
C PHE A 66 -4.56 -9.50 2.89
N LEU A 67 -4.59 -10.02 4.13
CA LEU A 67 -5.06 -11.39 4.41
C LEU A 67 -6.55 -11.59 4.08
N ARG A 68 -7.36 -10.55 4.14
CA ARG A 68 -8.76 -10.56 3.69
C ARG A 68 -8.89 -10.60 2.16
N GLY A 69 -7.82 -10.35 1.43
CA GLY A 69 -7.85 -10.19 -0.02
C GLY A 69 -8.58 -8.93 -0.46
N ASP A 70 -8.63 -7.94 0.42
CA ASP A 70 -9.27 -6.66 0.17
C ASP A 70 -8.34 -5.71 -0.60
N THR A 71 -8.93 -4.79 -1.33
CA THR A 71 -8.22 -3.81 -2.17
C THR A 71 -8.80 -2.40 -2.04
N ASN A 72 -9.86 -2.26 -1.23
CA ASN A 72 -10.50 -0.98 -0.97
C ASN A 72 -9.96 -0.34 0.31
N ILE A 73 -9.53 0.91 0.23
CA ILE A 73 -8.93 1.61 1.38
C ILE A 73 -9.93 1.95 2.49
N LYS A 74 -11.25 1.81 2.26
CA LYS A 74 -12.25 2.09 3.29
C LYS A 74 -11.98 1.29 4.57
N PHE A 75 -11.66 0.01 4.46
CA PHE A 75 -11.30 -0.81 5.62
C PHE A 75 -10.13 -0.21 6.41
N LEU A 76 -9.10 0.30 5.73
CA LEU A 76 -7.94 0.91 6.40
C LEU A 76 -8.37 2.17 7.16
N LEU A 77 -9.18 3.02 6.54
CA LEU A 77 -9.66 4.26 7.12
C LEU A 77 -10.61 4.04 8.30
N ASP A 78 -11.42 2.99 8.27
CA ASP A 78 -12.30 2.61 9.39
C ASP A 78 -11.49 2.21 10.65
N TYR A 79 -10.21 1.83 10.47
CA TYR A 79 -9.26 1.51 11.55
C TYR A 79 -8.13 2.53 11.71
N ASP A 80 -8.32 3.77 11.24
CA ASP A 80 -7.36 4.87 11.35
C ASP A 80 -5.97 4.55 10.79
N CYS A 81 -5.93 3.86 9.66
CA CYS A 81 -4.70 3.49 8.94
C CYS A 81 -4.60 4.25 7.62
N HIS A 82 -3.71 5.23 7.56
CA HIS A 82 -3.60 6.24 6.49
C HIS A 82 -2.45 6.02 5.50
N ILE A 83 -1.80 4.85 5.56
CA ILE A 83 -0.56 4.60 4.79
C ILE A 83 -0.79 4.51 3.27
N TRP A 84 -2.02 4.23 2.83
CA TRP A 84 -2.40 4.14 1.41
C TRP A 84 -3.16 5.35 0.86
N ASP A 85 -3.41 6.37 1.67
CA ASP A 85 -4.19 7.56 1.29
C ASP A 85 -3.63 8.29 0.08
N GLY A 86 -2.29 8.43 0.05
CA GLY A 86 -1.62 9.13 -1.04
C GLY A 86 -1.76 8.41 -2.39
N ASP A 87 -1.63 7.09 -2.39
CA ASP A 87 -1.74 6.29 -3.61
C ASP A 87 -3.19 6.17 -4.07
N ALA A 88 -4.13 6.06 -3.15
CA ALA A 88 -5.56 6.07 -3.45
C ALA A 88 -5.99 7.42 -4.07
N TYR A 89 -5.55 8.52 -3.50
CA TYR A 89 -5.85 9.84 -4.01
C TYR A 89 -5.24 10.08 -5.40
N LYS A 90 -3.99 9.68 -5.63
CA LYS A 90 -3.38 9.73 -6.97
C LYS A 90 -4.16 8.91 -7.99
N ASN A 91 -4.60 7.71 -7.59
CA ASN A 91 -5.40 6.84 -8.44
C ASN A 91 -6.77 7.47 -8.77
N TYR A 92 -7.40 8.11 -7.79
CA TYR A 92 -8.62 8.90 -7.97
C TYR A 92 -8.42 10.01 -9.01
N LEU A 93 -7.40 10.85 -8.84
CA LEU A 93 -7.11 11.95 -9.78
C LEU A 93 -6.85 11.42 -11.20
N HIS A 94 -6.07 10.35 -11.34
CA HIS A 94 -5.80 9.75 -12.65
C HIS A 94 -7.06 9.20 -13.33
N LYS A 95 -7.95 8.56 -12.57
CA LYS A 95 -9.22 8.05 -13.11
C LYS A 95 -10.15 9.17 -13.52
N VAL A 96 -10.31 10.21 -12.70
CA VAL A 96 -11.16 11.36 -13.00
C VAL A 96 -10.67 12.11 -14.24
N ILE A 97 -9.36 12.34 -14.37
CA ILE A 97 -8.76 13.01 -15.55
C ILE A 97 -8.98 12.18 -16.83
N ARG A 98 -8.95 10.85 -16.75
CA ARG A 98 -9.13 9.96 -17.91
C ARG A 98 -10.59 9.70 -18.26
N ASP A 99 -11.50 9.88 -17.32
CA ASP A 99 -12.93 9.67 -17.53
C ASP A 99 -13.53 10.84 -18.31
N LYS A 100 -13.69 10.62 -19.63
CA LYS A 100 -14.21 11.64 -20.57
C LYS A 100 -15.64 12.08 -20.22
N ASP A 101 -16.42 11.20 -19.60
CA ASP A 101 -17.81 11.52 -19.23
C ASP A 101 -17.81 12.40 -17.97
N ILE A 102 -16.95 12.13 -17.00
CA ILE A 102 -16.74 12.99 -15.84
C ILE A 102 -16.19 14.36 -16.28
N VAL A 103 -15.18 14.38 -17.13
CA VAL A 103 -14.64 15.63 -17.68
C VAL A 103 -15.72 16.42 -18.43
N ARG A 104 -16.56 15.76 -19.22
CA ARG A 104 -17.68 16.40 -19.92
C ARG A 104 -18.74 16.93 -18.94
N TYR A 105 -19.08 16.16 -17.91
CA TYR A 105 -20.02 16.56 -16.88
C TYR A 105 -19.53 17.76 -16.09
N LEU A 106 -18.27 17.75 -15.64
CA LEU A 106 -17.66 18.85 -14.89
C LEU A 106 -17.54 20.12 -15.76
N LYS A 107 -17.24 19.98 -17.06
CA LYS A 107 -17.23 21.10 -18.02
C LYS A 107 -18.58 21.79 -18.17
N SER A 108 -19.69 21.13 -17.81
CA SER A 108 -21.03 21.73 -17.88
C SER A 108 -21.39 22.57 -16.63
N TYR A 109 -20.58 22.48 -15.55
CA TYR A 109 -20.95 23.06 -14.24
C TYR A 109 -20.05 24.21 -13.75
N SER A 110 -18.83 24.33 -14.24
CA SER A 110 -17.94 25.42 -13.82
C SER A 110 -17.28 26.08 -15.01
N ILE A 111 -17.61 27.32 -15.21
CA ILE A 111 -16.99 28.21 -16.17
C ILE A 111 -16.26 29.27 -15.35
N ASP A 112 -14.95 29.42 -15.53
CA ASP A 112 -14.20 30.52 -14.91
C ASP A 112 -14.62 31.88 -15.52
N THR A 113 -14.09 32.96 -14.95
CA THR A 113 -14.36 34.34 -15.42
C THR A 113 -13.87 34.60 -16.85
N LYS A 114 -13.17 33.64 -17.46
CA LYS A 114 -12.67 33.70 -18.85
C LYS A 114 -13.40 32.71 -19.76
N GLY A 115 -14.46 32.03 -19.28
CA GLY A 115 -15.19 31.03 -20.06
C GLY A 115 -14.48 29.67 -20.18
N VAL A 116 -13.42 29.45 -19.41
CA VAL A 116 -12.67 28.18 -19.45
C VAL A 116 -13.30 27.21 -18.42
N PRO A 117 -13.68 25.99 -18.84
CA PRO A 117 -14.19 24.98 -17.90
C PRO A 117 -13.12 24.59 -16.88
N THR A 118 -13.40 24.76 -15.61
CA THR A 118 -12.55 24.31 -14.52
C THR A 118 -13.03 22.94 -14.02
N ILE A 119 -12.08 22.01 -13.83
CA ILE A 119 -12.35 20.72 -13.20
C ILE A 119 -12.01 20.89 -11.72
N GLU A 120 -13.04 20.93 -10.88
CA GLU A 120 -12.84 20.88 -9.44
C GLU A 120 -12.66 19.42 -9.00
N PHE A 121 -11.52 19.15 -8.38
CA PHE A 121 -11.24 17.89 -7.72
C PHE A 121 -11.49 18.06 -6.22
N TYR A 122 -11.95 16.99 -5.56
CA TYR A 122 -11.88 16.95 -4.11
C TYR A 122 -10.42 17.09 -3.69
N SER A 123 -10.16 17.87 -2.66
CA SER A 123 -8.87 17.84 -1.95
C SER A 123 -8.62 16.44 -1.40
N LYS A 124 -7.38 16.13 -1.01
CA LYS A 124 -7.08 14.83 -0.43
C LYS A 124 -7.91 14.56 0.82
N ASP A 125 -8.09 15.57 1.67
CA ASP A 125 -8.83 15.43 2.92
C ASP A 125 -10.32 15.19 2.68
N GLU A 126 -10.93 15.93 1.75
CA GLU A 126 -12.32 15.70 1.33
C GLU A 126 -12.51 14.32 0.70
N PHE A 127 -11.55 13.88 -0.13
CA PHE A 127 -11.58 12.54 -0.71
C PHE A 127 -11.57 11.45 0.38
N ILE A 128 -10.68 11.55 1.36
CA ILE A 128 -10.59 10.60 2.48
C ILE A 128 -11.87 10.61 3.31
N GLU A 129 -12.38 11.80 3.64
CA GLU A 129 -13.62 11.93 4.40
C GLU A 129 -14.82 11.31 3.67
N ARG A 130 -14.90 11.47 2.35
CA ARG A 130 -15.94 10.84 1.54
C ARG A 130 -15.79 9.33 1.46
N ILE A 131 -14.58 8.79 1.36
CA ILE A 131 -14.36 7.33 1.42
C ILE A 131 -14.86 6.78 2.77
N LYS A 132 -14.65 7.49 3.87
CA LYS A 132 -15.13 7.06 5.20
C LYS A 132 -16.64 7.05 5.31
N ASN A 133 -17.31 8.06 4.80
CA ASN A 133 -18.73 8.35 5.12
C ASN A 133 -19.73 8.02 3.99
N ASP A 134 -19.27 7.70 2.78
CA ASP A 134 -20.10 7.40 1.62
C ASP A 134 -19.68 6.06 1.00
N ASP A 135 -20.43 5.01 1.28
CA ASP A 135 -20.16 3.66 0.78
C ASP A 135 -20.19 3.57 -0.76
N GLY A 136 -21.06 4.36 -1.41
CA GLY A 136 -21.12 4.43 -2.87
C GLY A 136 -19.87 5.05 -3.45
N PHE A 137 -19.39 6.14 -2.84
CA PHE A 137 -18.14 6.78 -3.22
C PHE A 137 -16.93 5.86 -2.93
N ALA A 138 -16.89 5.22 -1.77
CA ALA A 138 -15.84 4.26 -1.40
C ALA A 138 -15.76 3.09 -2.38
N LYS A 139 -16.90 2.51 -2.75
CA LYS A 139 -16.98 1.44 -3.74
C LYS A 139 -16.45 1.85 -5.11
N LYS A 140 -16.71 3.09 -5.53
CA LYS A 140 -16.26 3.60 -6.83
C LYS A 140 -14.79 4.00 -6.83
N TRP A 141 -14.33 4.67 -5.79
CA TRP A 141 -13.05 5.39 -5.79
C TRP A 141 -12.02 4.86 -4.80
N GLY A 142 -12.43 4.06 -3.81
CA GLY A 142 -11.53 3.48 -2.81
C GLY A 142 -10.72 2.27 -3.30
N GLU A 143 -11.08 1.72 -4.47
CA GLU A 143 -10.42 0.55 -5.05
C GLU A 143 -9.07 0.87 -5.68
N LEU A 144 -8.02 0.21 -5.19
CA LEU A 144 -6.64 0.34 -5.71
C LEU A 144 -6.35 -0.61 -6.87
N GLY A 145 -7.18 -1.64 -7.07
CA GLY A 145 -6.98 -2.66 -8.08
C GLY A 145 -6.16 -3.85 -7.57
N PRO A 146 -5.41 -4.58 -8.44
CA PRO A 146 -4.79 -5.86 -8.10
C PRO A 146 -3.51 -5.71 -7.28
N ILE A 147 -3.61 -5.14 -6.09
CA ILE A 147 -2.54 -5.02 -5.11
C ILE A 147 -2.39 -6.30 -4.25
N TYR A 148 -1.56 -6.26 -3.21
CA TYR A 148 -1.13 -7.42 -2.42
C TYR A 148 -2.28 -8.31 -1.93
N GLY A 149 -3.38 -7.76 -1.42
CA GLY A 149 -4.52 -8.55 -0.95
C GLY A 149 -5.12 -9.43 -2.06
N LYS A 150 -5.37 -8.84 -3.24
CA LYS A 150 -5.83 -9.62 -4.39
C LYS A 150 -4.80 -10.65 -4.83
N GLN A 151 -3.52 -10.28 -4.87
CA GLN A 151 -2.45 -11.17 -5.28
C GLN A 151 -2.33 -12.38 -4.34
N TRP A 152 -2.42 -12.17 -3.04
CA TRP A 152 -2.30 -13.25 -2.06
C TRP A 152 -3.50 -14.19 -2.02
N ARG A 153 -4.71 -13.64 -2.15
CA ARG A 153 -5.94 -14.40 -1.94
C ARG A 153 -6.72 -14.73 -3.21
N LYS A 154 -6.46 -14.04 -4.31
CA LYS A 154 -7.28 -14.13 -5.53
C LYS A 154 -6.43 -13.92 -6.78
N TRP A 155 -5.27 -14.59 -6.84
CA TRP A 155 -4.40 -14.53 -8.01
C TRP A 155 -5.08 -15.17 -9.23
N ASP A 156 -5.12 -14.44 -10.33
CA ASP A 156 -5.68 -14.96 -11.59
C ASP A 156 -4.61 -15.78 -12.33
N GLY A 157 -4.58 -17.10 -12.08
CA GLY A 157 -3.67 -18.04 -12.72
C GLY A 157 -4.22 -18.57 -14.05
N LYS A 158 -3.36 -19.27 -14.81
CA LYS A 158 -3.72 -19.86 -16.13
C LYS A 158 -4.91 -20.82 -16.05
N ASN A 159 -5.03 -21.57 -14.97
CA ASN A 159 -6.03 -22.61 -14.78
C ASN A 159 -7.12 -22.21 -13.77
N GLY A 160 -7.30 -20.92 -13.53
CA GLY A 160 -8.29 -20.41 -12.59
C GLY A 160 -7.67 -19.60 -11.43
N ARG A 161 -8.52 -19.23 -10.50
CA ARG A 161 -8.14 -18.40 -9.37
C ARG A 161 -7.36 -19.21 -8.32
N ILE A 162 -6.26 -18.64 -7.84
CA ILE A 162 -5.36 -19.25 -6.84
C ILE A 162 -5.39 -18.43 -5.57
N ASP A 163 -5.60 -19.10 -4.43
CA ASP A 163 -5.38 -18.54 -3.10
C ASP A 163 -4.00 -18.99 -2.61
N GLN A 164 -3.02 -18.09 -2.67
CA GLN A 164 -1.64 -18.40 -2.32
C GLN A 164 -1.46 -18.61 -0.81
N ILE A 165 -2.25 -17.91 0.03
CA ILE A 165 -2.19 -18.07 1.50
C ILE A 165 -2.75 -19.43 1.90
N ASP A 166 -3.89 -19.86 1.31
CA ASP A 166 -4.45 -21.18 1.59
C ASP A 166 -3.50 -22.31 1.15
N ASN A 167 -2.89 -22.17 -0.02
CA ASN A 167 -1.88 -23.10 -0.50
C ASN A 167 -0.69 -23.17 0.48
N LEU A 168 -0.15 -22.04 0.92
CA LEU A 168 0.94 -21.98 1.89
C LEU A 168 0.57 -22.71 3.21
N VAL A 169 -0.61 -22.41 3.75
CA VAL A 169 -1.08 -23.05 4.99
C VAL A 169 -1.23 -24.57 4.81
N ARG A 170 -1.74 -25.01 3.67
CA ARG A 170 -1.86 -26.44 3.35
C ARG A 170 -0.49 -27.10 3.26
N GLU A 171 0.46 -26.53 2.53
CA GLU A 171 1.83 -27.07 2.41
C GLU A 171 2.51 -27.19 3.78
N LEU A 172 2.44 -26.15 4.62
CA LEU A 172 3.00 -26.18 5.96
C LEU A 172 2.38 -27.26 6.87
N LYS A 173 1.12 -27.67 6.61
CA LYS A 173 0.45 -28.75 7.37
C LYS A 173 0.78 -30.14 6.85
N THR A 174 1.02 -30.26 5.56
CA THR A 174 1.18 -31.58 4.90
C THR A 174 2.63 -31.93 4.63
N ASN A 175 3.51 -30.95 4.51
CA ASN A 175 4.93 -31.10 4.21
C ASN A 175 5.76 -29.99 4.89
N PRO A 176 5.80 -29.99 6.26
CA PRO A 176 6.46 -28.95 7.04
C PRO A 176 7.99 -28.94 6.92
#